data_3056aa8108f7aa1bbbf6a95d23e690d3
#
_entry.id   3056aa8108f7aa1bbbf6a95d23e690d3
#
_cell.length_a   1.000
_cell.length_b   1.000
_cell.length_c   1.000
_cell.angle_alpha   90.00
_cell.angle_beta   90.00
_cell.angle_gamma   90.00
#
_symmetry.space_group_name_H-M   'P 1'
#
loop_
_entity.id
_entity.type
_entity.pdbx_description
1 polymer ?
#
loop_
_entity_poly.entity_id
_entity_poly.type
_entity_poly.pdbx_seq_one_letter_code
_entity_poly.pdbx_strand_id
1 'polypeptide(L)' 'MVFSESEKNTLLALKGVGPTVIKRFEEIGICSLSELATYEVEEIAERVASMLRTTCWKNSPQAKAAIQAAITKAKEVS' A
#
# COMPACT_ATOMS: atom_id res chain seq x y z
N MET A 1 -13.53 -1.70 -6.32
CA MET A 1 -13.72 -1.49 -4.87
C MET A 1 -12.58 -0.67 -4.32
N VAL A 2 -12.84 0.10 -3.29
CA VAL A 2 -11.86 1.01 -2.70
C VAL A 2 -11.88 0.84 -1.18
N PHE A 3 -10.82 1.34 -0.53
CA PHE A 3 -10.78 1.37 0.94
C PHE A 3 -11.95 2.16 1.49
N SER A 4 -12.46 1.76 2.64
CA SER A 4 -13.46 2.55 3.35
C SER A 4 -12.81 3.88 3.78
N GLU A 5 -13.64 4.88 4.04
CA GLU A 5 -13.12 6.19 4.45
C GLU A 5 -12.30 6.09 5.74
N SER A 6 -12.74 5.27 6.67
CA SER A 6 -12.02 5.04 7.92
C SER A 6 -10.64 4.43 7.67
N GLU A 7 -10.58 3.41 6.83
CA GLU A 7 -9.31 2.76 6.48
C GLU A 7 -8.39 3.72 5.74
N LYS A 8 -8.94 4.48 4.82
CA LYS A 8 -8.19 5.48 4.07
C LYS A 8 -7.58 6.52 5.00
N ASN A 9 -8.37 7.01 5.96
CA ASN A 9 -7.87 7.98 6.94
C ASN A 9 -6.77 7.41 7.81
N THR A 10 -6.91 6.14 8.18
CA THR A 10 -5.87 5.45 8.95
C THR A 10 -4.55 5.42 8.20
N LEU A 11 -4.61 5.10 6.90
CA LEU A 11 -3.41 5.06 6.07
C LEU A 11 -2.83 6.45 5.83
N LEU A 12 -3.68 7.44 5.61
CA LEU A 12 -3.23 8.82 5.37
C LEU A 12 -2.55 9.44 6.58
N ALA A 13 -2.84 8.93 7.78
CA ALA A 13 -2.18 9.41 9.00
C ALA A 13 -0.73 8.94 9.09
N LEU A 14 -0.34 7.97 8.29
CA LEU A 14 1.02 7.44 8.30
C LEU A 14 1.95 8.35 7.52
N LYS A 15 3.15 8.56 8.07
CA LYS A 15 4.15 9.37 7.41
C LYS A 15 4.61 8.67 6.13
N GLY A 16 4.62 9.40 5.04
CA GLY A 16 5.05 8.87 3.75
C GLY A 16 3.96 8.18 2.95
N VAL A 17 2.78 7.96 3.53
CA VAL A 17 1.65 7.37 2.83
C VAL A 17 0.70 8.48 2.40
N GLY A 18 0.55 8.65 1.10
CA GLY A 18 -0.35 9.65 0.54
C GLY A 18 -1.45 9.04 -0.30
N PRO A 19 -2.33 9.88 -0.87
CA PRO A 19 -3.43 9.38 -1.70
C PRO A 19 -2.97 8.52 -2.87
N THR A 20 -1.79 8.84 -3.42
CA THR A 20 -1.24 8.07 -4.55
C THR A 20 -0.93 6.64 -4.15
N VAL A 21 -0.33 6.44 -2.96
CA VAL A 21 -0.01 5.11 -2.47
C VAL A 21 -1.28 4.29 -2.29
N ILE A 22 -2.29 4.89 -1.69
CA ILE A 22 -3.58 4.24 -1.47
C ILE A 22 -4.21 3.84 -2.81
N LYS A 23 -4.16 4.74 -3.78
CA LYS A 23 -4.69 4.48 -5.10
C LYS A 23 -3.99 3.28 -5.76
N ARG A 24 -2.66 3.17 -5.61
CA ARG A 24 -1.92 2.04 -6.15
C ARG A 24 -2.36 0.72 -5.52
N PHE A 25 -2.59 0.71 -4.21
CA PHE A 25 -3.11 -0.48 -3.54
C PHE A 25 -4.46 -0.90 -4.13
N GLU A 26 -5.35 0.05 -4.30
CA GLU A 26 -6.67 -0.21 -4.87
C GLU A 26 -6.57 -0.76 -6.29
N GLU A 27 -5.65 -0.24 -7.07
CA GLU A 27 -5.47 -0.67 -8.45
C GLU A 27 -4.97 -2.11 -8.56
N ILE A 28 -4.22 -2.59 -7.59
CA ILE A 28 -3.76 -3.98 -7.60
C ILE A 28 -4.70 -4.93 -6.84
N GLY A 29 -5.87 -4.42 -6.46
CA GLY A 29 -6.93 -5.25 -5.87
C GLY A 29 -6.95 -5.29 -4.36
N ILE A 30 -6.17 -4.45 -3.68
CA ILE A 30 -6.19 -4.38 -2.22
C ILE A 30 -7.16 -3.28 -1.80
N CYS A 31 -8.24 -3.68 -1.17
CA CYS A 31 -9.35 -2.76 -0.83
C CYS A 31 -9.63 -2.67 0.66
N SER A 32 -8.86 -3.35 1.50
CA SER A 32 -9.06 -3.34 2.94
C SER A 32 -7.74 -3.53 3.67
N LEU A 33 -7.70 -3.11 4.92
CA LEU A 33 -6.52 -3.30 5.76
C LEU A 33 -6.29 -4.79 6.04
N SER A 34 -7.36 -5.55 6.16
CA SER A 34 -7.25 -7.01 6.36
C SER A 34 -6.50 -7.66 5.20
N GLU A 35 -6.82 -7.26 3.97
CA GLU A 35 -6.13 -7.77 2.79
C GLU A 35 -4.68 -7.31 2.78
N LEU A 36 -4.46 -6.01 3.05
CA LEU A 36 -3.12 -5.43 3.05
C LEU A 36 -2.20 -6.17 4.03
N ALA A 37 -2.73 -6.57 5.18
CA ALA A 37 -1.95 -7.26 6.22
C ALA A 37 -1.45 -8.64 5.76
N THR A 38 -2.03 -9.20 4.71
CA THR A 38 -1.62 -10.52 4.19
C THR A 38 -0.49 -10.44 3.17
N TYR A 39 -0.13 -9.23 2.74
CA TYR A 39 0.90 -9.03 1.73
C TYR A 39 2.24 -8.66 2.33
N GLU A 40 3.30 -8.95 1.58
CA GLU A 40 4.65 -8.51 1.94
C GLU A 40 5.03 -7.28 1.11
N VAL A 41 5.98 -6.50 1.61
CA VAL A 41 6.45 -5.29 0.91
C VAL A 41 6.89 -5.61 -0.52
N GLU A 42 7.72 -6.64 -0.66
CA GLU A 42 8.24 -7.02 -1.98
C GLU A 42 7.12 -7.41 -2.94
N GLU A 43 6.12 -8.12 -2.43
CA GLU A 43 5.00 -8.57 -3.25
C GLU A 43 4.21 -7.38 -3.79
N ILE A 44 3.91 -6.41 -2.93
CA ILE A 44 3.17 -5.22 -3.34
C ILE A 44 4.00 -4.39 -4.31
N ALA A 45 5.29 -4.20 -4.02
CA ALA A 45 6.17 -3.43 -4.88
C ALA A 45 6.24 -4.03 -6.28
N GLU A 46 6.34 -5.35 -6.38
CA GLU A 46 6.36 -6.04 -7.66
C GLU A 46 5.05 -5.90 -8.42
N ARG A 47 3.92 -6.03 -7.73
CA ARG A 47 2.62 -5.91 -8.36
C ARG A 47 2.39 -4.50 -8.92
N VAL A 48 2.77 -3.48 -8.16
CA VAL A 48 2.63 -2.10 -8.61
C VAL A 48 3.58 -1.82 -9.77
N ALA A 49 4.83 -2.27 -9.67
CA ALA A 49 5.81 -2.08 -10.74
C ALA A 49 5.35 -2.75 -12.04
N SER A 50 4.80 -3.94 -11.93
CA SER A 50 4.28 -4.69 -13.08
C SER A 50 3.09 -3.97 -13.71
N MET A 51 2.17 -3.48 -12.89
CA MET A 51 1.00 -2.75 -13.35
C MET A 51 1.38 -1.47 -14.08
N LEU A 52 2.35 -0.74 -13.55
CA LEU A 52 2.82 0.51 -14.14
C LEU A 52 3.86 0.30 -15.24
N ARG A 53 4.31 -0.94 -15.44
CA ARG A 53 5.34 -1.30 -16.42
C ARG A 53 6.63 -0.51 -16.20
N THR A 54 7.03 -0.37 -14.92
CA THR A 54 8.23 0.35 -14.55
C THR A 54 8.83 -0.28 -13.30
N THR A 55 10.15 -0.17 -13.15
CA THR A 55 10.84 -0.65 -11.95
C THR A 55 11.01 0.45 -10.90
N CYS A 56 10.55 1.67 -11.18
CA CYS A 56 10.71 2.80 -10.26
C CYS A 56 10.15 2.50 -8.87
N TRP A 57 8.96 1.95 -8.79
CA TRP A 57 8.34 1.60 -7.51
C TRP A 57 9.11 0.52 -6.78
N LYS A 58 9.53 -0.50 -7.51
CA LYS A 58 10.26 -1.63 -6.93
C LYS A 58 11.61 -1.21 -6.36
N ASN A 59 12.26 -0.23 -6.98
CA ASN A 59 13.58 0.24 -6.58
C ASN A 59 13.56 1.49 -5.72
N SER A 60 12.38 2.02 -5.38
CA SER A 60 12.26 3.23 -4.60
C SER A 60 12.26 2.92 -3.10
N PRO A 61 13.26 3.39 -2.34
CA PRO A 61 13.24 3.22 -0.88
C PRO A 61 12.04 3.91 -0.24
N GLN A 62 11.62 5.05 -0.78
CA GLN A 62 10.47 5.79 -0.25
C GLN A 62 9.18 5.01 -0.44
N ALA A 63 8.99 4.43 -1.62
CA ALA A 63 7.80 3.63 -1.89
C ALA A 63 7.77 2.39 -0.98
N LYS A 64 8.90 1.72 -0.83
CA LYS A 64 8.99 0.55 0.04
C LYS A 64 8.71 0.91 1.50
N ALA A 65 9.23 2.04 1.96
CA ALA A 65 8.98 2.50 3.33
C ALA A 65 7.50 2.79 3.55
N ALA A 66 6.84 3.42 2.58
CA ALA A 66 5.41 3.69 2.66
C ALA A 66 4.61 2.39 2.71
N ILE A 67 4.95 1.43 1.86
CA ILE A 67 4.29 0.12 1.84
C ILE A 67 4.49 -0.60 3.16
N GLN A 68 5.70 -0.59 3.69
CA GLN A 68 5.99 -1.24 4.97
C GLN A 68 5.20 -0.61 6.10
N ALA A 69 5.12 0.73 6.15
CA ALA A 69 4.35 1.43 7.17
C ALA A 69 2.88 1.04 7.07
N ALA A 70 2.34 0.96 5.87
CA ALA A 70 0.95 0.59 5.63
C ALA A 70 0.67 -0.85 6.09
N ILE A 71 1.56 -1.78 5.75
CA ILE A 71 1.41 -3.18 6.16
C ILE A 71 1.48 -3.32 7.67
N THR A 72 2.45 -2.65 8.30
CA THR A 72 2.61 -2.68 9.75
C THR A 72 1.35 -2.19 10.43
N LYS A 73 0.81 -1.07 9.96
CA LYS A 73 -0.43 -0.51 10.52
C LYS A 73 -1.61 -1.46 10.30
N ALA A 74 -1.69 -2.06 9.12
CA ALA A 74 -2.74 -3.02 8.81
C ALA A 74 -2.72 -4.20 9.77
N LYS A 75 -1.53 -4.70 10.10
CA LYS A 75 -1.38 -5.81 11.05
C LYS A 75 -1.77 -5.40 12.47
N GLU A 76 -1.54 -4.14 12.84
CA GLU A 76 -1.89 -3.64 14.17
C GLU A 76 -3.40 -3.55 14.36
N VAL A 77 -4.15 -3.21 13.30
CA VAL A 77 -5.58 -2.94 13.41
C VAL A 77 -6.46 -4.07 12.91
N SER A 78 -5.87 -5.13 12.38
CA SER A 78 -6.66 -6.27 11.88
C SER A 78 -6.60 -7.51 12.76
#